data_4632e44790d5e2583cee544056e2f457
#
_entry.id   4632e44790d5e2583cee544056e2f457
#
_cell.length_a   1.000
_cell.length_b   1.000
_cell.length_c   1.000
_cell.angle_alpha   90.00
_cell.angle_beta   90.00
_cell.angle_gamma   90.00
#
_symmetry.space_group_name_H-M   'P 1'
#
loop_
_entity.id
_entity.type
_entity.pdbx_description
1 polymer ?
#
loop_
_entity_poly.entity_id
_entity_poly.type
_entity_poly.pdbx_seq_one_letter_code
_entity_poly.pdbx_strand_id
1 'polypeptide(L)'
;MENKEQLNDVEEAKALLDAHLDDTLEEELSAADLADHLKTLKKHDEEKYVEVLKKLEPEDLADAALEMPDHMLEDVIETLPHEKIVEAIEELESDDQAELLQNIGNIDEDKAEQIFYGLDEEDRHDILTISKYKEDEAGAYMQTEVFSARQDQTLGQAVEMLRVMREKDEIENVFQLFVLDKKGHLLTSFSTSDLILYDFSLTLEEISQKFGAENKIHFATDTDKIDDVIKDFEEFDLNVIPVVDANGILIGRITADDIHDLIQERATEQIYNLAGVDDEAEDDETTIFKAGRARALWLAVNLCTAIVSSTIIGLFDATIEKLVALAVLMPIVASMGGNTGTQALTVTVRRLA
;
A
#
# COMPACT_ATOMS: atom_id res chain seq x y z
N MET A 1 26.36 5.47 25.09
CA MET A 1 24.90 5.49 25.33
C MET A 1 24.23 4.73 24.19
N GLU A 2 24.52 5.03 22.95
CA GLU A 2 24.01 4.35 21.73
C GLU A 2 24.09 2.80 21.79
N ASN A 3 25.24 2.25 22.16
CA ASN A 3 25.46 0.79 22.19
C ASN A 3 24.65 0.05 23.28
N LYS A 4 24.06 0.77 24.23
CA LYS A 4 23.23 0.21 25.30
C LYS A 4 21.74 0.29 24.99
N GLU A 5 21.33 1.29 24.22
CA GLU A 5 20.00 1.40 23.63
C GLU A 5 19.82 0.32 22.56
N GLN A 6 20.70 0.22 21.61
CA GLN A 6 20.68 -0.82 20.57
C GLN A 6 20.65 -2.25 21.13
N LEU A 7 21.38 -2.54 22.21
CA LEU A 7 21.33 -3.87 22.84
C LEU A 7 19.98 -4.14 23.52
N ASN A 8 19.32 -3.10 24.00
CA ASN A 8 18.00 -3.20 24.62
C ASN A 8 16.93 -3.46 23.58
N ASP A 9 17.00 -2.78 22.43
CA ASP A 9 16.06 -2.91 21.32
C ASP A 9 16.12 -4.33 20.72
N VAL A 10 17.31 -4.92 20.59
CA VAL A 10 17.48 -6.31 20.09
C VAL A 10 16.93 -7.34 21.07
N GLU A 11 17.17 -7.17 22.38
CA GLU A 11 16.64 -8.08 23.39
C GLU A 11 15.10 -7.95 23.52
N GLU A 12 14.56 -6.75 23.33
CA GLU A 12 13.12 -6.49 23.28
C GLU A 12 12.49 -7.15 22.07
N ALA A 13 13.04 -6.95 20.87
CA ALA A 13 12.57 -7.60 19.63
C ALA A 13 12.57 -9.14 19.75
N LYS A 14 13.64 -9.73 20.32
CA LYS A 14 13.70 -11.18 20.57
C LYS A 14 12.58 -11.64 21.51
N ALA A 15 12.39 -10.92 22.61
CA ALA A 15 11.42 -11.31 23.61
C ALA A 15 9.98 -11.22 23.07
N LEU A 16 9.69 -10.18 22.26
CA LEU A 16 8.38 -10.00 21.64
C LEU A 16 8.12 -11.06 20.57
N LEU A 17 9.09 -11.32 19.70
CA LEU A 17 8.94 -12.35 18.65
C LEU A 17 8.86 -13.77 19.24
N ASP A 18 9.64 -14.09 20.29
CA ASP A 18 9.50 -15.37 20.98
C ASP A 18 8.16 -15.50 21.68
N ALA A 19 7.64 -14.42 22.27
CA ALA A 19 6.32 -14.42 22.92
C ALA A 19 5.16 -14.49 21.89
N HIS A 20 5.33 -13.91 20.72
CA HIS A 20 4.40 -14.04 19.58
C HIS A 20 4.35 -15.50 19.11
N LEU A 21 5.48 -16.11 18.79
CA LEU A 21 5.58 -17.51 18.37
C LEU A 21 5.05 -18.52 19.41
N ASP A 22 5.10 -18.17 20.70
CA ASP A 22 4.61 -18.99 21.80
C ASP A 22 3.14 -18.70 22.18
N ASP A 23 2.46 -17.80 21.45
CA ASP A 23 1.06 -17.33 21.70
C ASP A 23 0.86 -16.84 23.16
N THR A 24 1.86 -16.11 23.68
CA THR A 24 1.88 -15.62 25.07
C THR A 24 1.75 -14.11 25.20
N LEU A 25 1.60 -13.39 24.09
CA LEU A 25 1.35 -11.95 24.10
C LEU A 25 -0.08 -11.64 24.56
N GLU A 26 -0.24 -10.51 25.26
CA GLU A 26 -1.59 -9.99 25.63
C GLU A 26 -2.28 -9.32 24.44
N GLU A 27 -1.53 -8.77 23.51
CA GLU A 27 -1.95 -8.17 22.24
C GLU A 27 -1.09 -8.74 21.12
N GLU A 28 -1.67 -9.12 20.01
CA GLU A 28 -0.96 -9.59 18.82
C GLU A 28 -0.10 -8.45 18.24
N LEU A 29 1.05 -8.80 17.66
CA LEU A 29 1.87 -7.83 16.93
C LEU A 29 1.18 -7.47 15.61
N SER A 30 1.17 -6.20 15.26
CA SER A 30 0.78 -5.80 13.90
C SER A 30 1.81 -6.26 12.86
N ALA A 31 1.40 -6.39 11.60
CA ALA A 31 2.29 -6.69 10.48
C ALA A 31 3.53 -5.79 10.46
N ALA A 32 3.33 -4.49 10.62
CA ALA A 32 4.40 -3.50 10.66
C ALA A 32 5.34 -3.69 11.86
N ASP A 33 4.81 -3.95 13.07
CA ASP A 33 5.64 -4.23 14.25
C ASP A 33 6.46 -5.52 14.07
N LEU A 34 5.83 -6.55 13.47
CA LEU A 34 6.48 -7.82 13.17
C LEU A 34 7.64 -7.64 12.18
N ALA A 35 7.41 -6.90 11.09
CA ALA A 35 8.44 -6.57 10.11
C ALA A 35 9.59 -5.75 10.73
N ASP A 36 9.29 -4.74 11.56
CA ASP A 36 10.31 -3.91 12.24
C ASP A 36 11.16 -4.72 13.22
N HIS A 37 10.55 -5.64 13.97
CA HIS A 37 11.30 -6.52 14.86
C HIS A 37 12.16 -7.52 14.09
N LEU A 38 11.67 -8.06 12.97
CA LEU A 38 12.44 -8.90 12.05
C LEU A 38 13.62 -8.12 11.44
N LYS A 39 13.41 -6.88 11.02
CA LYS A 39 14.46 -5.97 10.52
C LYS A 39 15.55 -5.74 11.59
N THR A 40 15.14 -5.56 12.83
CA THR A 40 16.06 -5.42 13.96
C THR A 40 16.89 -6.68 14.18
N LEU A 41 16.28 -7.87 14.11
CA LEU A 41 17.00 -9.15 14.21
C LEU A 41 17.95 -9.37 13.03
N LYS A 42 17.50 -9.13 11.80
CA LYS A 42 18.37 -9.28 10.62
C LYS A 42 19.66 -8.48 10.77
N LYS A 43 19.59 -7.26 11.28
CA LYS A 43 20.73 -6.37 11.46
C LYS A 43 21.69 -6.79 12.57
N HIS A 44 21.22 -7.50 13.60
CA HIS A 44 21.97 -7.73 14.83
C HIS A 44 22.13 -9.20 15.23
N ASP A 45 21.25 -10.08 14.78
CA ASP A 45 21.24 -11.52 15.09
C ASP A 45 20.59 -12.32 13.95
N GLU A 46 21.34 -12.47 12.86
CA GLU A 46 20.89 -13.15 11.63
C GLU A 46 20.48 -14.62 11.87
N GLU A 47 21.15 -15.32 12.81
CA GLU A 47 20.77 -16.71 13.16
C GLU A 47 19.35 -16.76 13.76
N LYS A 48 19.04 -15.81 14.66
CA LYS A 48 17.72 -15.73 15.27
C LYS A 48 16.66 -15.28 14.27
N TYR A 49 16.98 -14.31 13.40
CA TYR A 49 16.11 -13.87 12.30
C TYR A 49 15.65 -15.05 11.45
N VAL A 50 16.59 -15.87 10.94
CA VAL A 50 16.26 -17.04 10.12
C VAL A 50 15.48 -18.10 10.92
N GLU A 51 15.74 -18.24 12.22
CA GLU A 51 14.98 -19.15 13.09
C GLU A 51 13.52 -18.71 13.18
N VAL A 52 13.27 -17.40 13.39
CA VAL A 52 11.92 -16.83 13.52
C VAL A 52 11.18 -16.97 12.20
N LEU A 53 11.75 -16.55 11.06
CA LEU A 53 11.12 -16.68 9.74
C LEU A 53 10.62 -18.11 9.45
N LYS A 54 11.38 -19.12 9.88
CA LYS A 54 10.99 -20.52 9.67
C LYS A 54 9.84 -20.98 10.55
N LYS A 55 9.59 -20.27 11.67
CA LYS A 55 8.59 -20.65 12.66
C LYS A 55 7.29 -19.85 12.56
N LEU A 56 7.34 -18.66 11.93
CA LEU A 56 6.14 -17.87 11.71
C LEU A 56 5.05 -18.72 11.05
N GLU A 57 3.82 -18.55 11.47
CA GLU A 57 2.66 -19.10 10.77
C GLU A 57 2.54 -18.47 9.38
N PRO A 58 1.87 -19.12 8.41
CA PRO A 58 1.73 -18.59 7.05
C PRO A 58 1.11 -17.19 7.01
N GLU A 59 0.04 -16.93 7.77
CA GLU A 59 -0.66 -15.65 7.89
C GLU A 59 0.30 -14.53 8.34
N ASP A 60 0.95 -14.68 9.50
CA ASP A 60 1.94 -13.72 10.01
C ASP A 60 3.10 -13.44 9.05
N LEU A 61 3.52 -14.50 8.34
CA LEU A 61 4.61 -14.38 7.36
C LEU A 61 4.18 -13.56 6.15
N ALA A 62 2.95 -13.74 5.69
CA ALA A 62 2.38 -13.04 4.55
C ALA A 62 2.22 -11.54 4.85
N ASP A 63 1.55 -11.22 5.96
CA ASP A 63 1.34 -9.85 6.40
C ASP A 63 2.66 -9.11 6.63
N ALA A 64 3.61 -9.76 7.31
CA ALA A 64 4.92 -9.17 7.51
C ALA A 64 5.70 -9.00 6.20
N ALA A 65 5.51 -9.89 5.20
CA ALA A 65 6.21 -9.81 3.93
C ALA A 65 5.76 -8.62 3.08
N LEU A 66 4.51 -8.18 3.18
CA LEU A 66 4.02 -6.95 2.55
C LEU A 66 4.73 -5.70 3.10
N GLU A 67 5.04 -5.69 4.39
CA GLU A 67 5.72 -4.59 5.07
C GLU A 67 7.27 -4.67 4.97
N MET A 68 7.81 -5.74 4.37
CA MET A 68 9.25 -5.94 4.26
C MET A 68 9.85 -5.21 3.08
N PRO A 69 11.01 -4.56 3.24
CA PRO A 69 11.78 -4.05 2.11
C PRO A 69 12.36 -5.19 1.25
N ASP A 70 12.63 -4.91 -0.02
CA ASP A 70 13.08 -5.86 -1.05
C ASP A 70 14.16 -6.82 -0.57
N HIS A 71 15.16 -6.33 0.15
CA HIS A 71 16.30 -7.15 0.62
C HIS A 71 15.91 -8.15 1.73
N MET A 72 14.82 -7.91 2.46
CA MET A 72 14.29 -8.88 3.43
C MET A 72 13.38 -9.89 2.72
N LEU A 73 12.63 -9.43 1.73
CA LEU A 73 11.83 -10.30 0.87
C LEU A 73 12.73 -11.26 0.06
N GLU A 74 13.91 -10.79 -0.41
CA GLU A 74 14.93 -11.66 -1.02
C GLU A 74 15.37 -12.79 -0.06
N ASP A 75 15.62 -12.49 1.22
CA ASP A 75 15.95 -13.52 2.22
C ASP A 75 14.80 -14.51 2.44
N VAL A 76 13.56 -14.04 2.48
CA VAL A 76 12.37 -14.90 2.63
C VAL A 76 12.33 -15.93 1.49
N ILE A 77 12.44 -15.46 0.24
CA ILE A 77 12.39 -16.33 -0.94
C ILE A 77 13.63 -17.22 -1.11
N GLU A 78 14.78 -16.88 -0.49
CA GLU A 78 15.98 -17.72 -0.49
C GLU A 78 16.01 -18.74 0.65
N THR A 79 15.46 -18.38 1.80
CA THR A 79 15.60 -19.14 3.06
C THR A 79 14.47 -20.12 3.29
N LEU A 80 13.23 -19.76 2.88
CA LEU A 80 12.05 -20.57 3.17
C LEU A 80 11.77 -21.60 2.07
N PRO A 81 11.16 -22.74 2.43
CA PRO A 81 10.65 -23.68 1.45
C PRO A 81 9.59 -23.04 0.57
N HIS A 82 9.60 -23.41 -0.72
CA HIS A 82 8.62 -22.92 -1.70
C HIS A 82 7.16 -23.11 -1.23
N GLU A 83 6.87 -24.27 -0.66
CA GLU A 83 5.53 -24.63 -0.18
C GLU A 83 5.06 -23.66 0.91
N LYS A 84 5.94 -23.23 1.81
CA LYS A 84 5.59 -22.28 2.88
C LYS A 84 5.30 -20.88 2.35
N ILE A 85 6.00 -20.45 1.30
CA ILE A 85 5.76 -19.14 0.67
C ILE A 85 4.43 -19.18 -0.08
N VAL A 86 4.10 -20.28 -0.74
CA VAL A 86 2.80 -20.47 -1.40
C VAL A 86 1.67 -20.43 -0.36
N GLU A 87 1.77 -21.22 0.72
CA GLU A 87 0.80 -21.23 1.82
C GLU A 87 0.62 -19.82 2.41
N ALA A 88 1.69 -19.04 2.57
CA ALA A 88 1.60 -17.67 3.08
C ALA A 88 0.84 -16.75 2.10
N ILE A 89 1.11 -16.83 0.81
CA ILE A 89 0.41 -15.98 -0.18
C ILE A 89 -1.07 -16.36 -0.29
N GLU A 90 -1.44 -17.65 -0.12
CA GLU A 90 -2.83 -18.11 -0.13
C GLU A 90 -3.65 -17.59 1.08
N GLU A 91 -3.01 -17.12 2.17
CA GLU A 91 -3.69 -16.48 3.31
C GLU A 91 -4.04 -15.00 3.07
N LEU A 92 -3.47 -14.35 2.03
CA LEU A 92 -3.73 -12.94 1.71
C LEU A 92 -4.99 -12.74 0.87
N GLU A 93 -5.60 -11.55 0.96
CA GLU A 93 -6.62 -11.10 0.00
C GLU A 93 -6.01 -10.89 -1.39
N SER A 94 -6.81 -10.93 -2.44
CA SER A 94 -6.35 -11.07 -3.83
C SER A 94 -5.49 -9.90 -4.36
N ASP A 95 -5.69 -8.69 -3.88
CA ASP A 95 -4.86 -7.52 -4.19
C ASP A 95 -3.47 -7.64 -3.56
N ASP A 96 -3.40 -8.02 -2.30
CA ASP A 96 -2.16 -8.26 -1.56
C ASP A 96 -1.37 -9.44 -2.14
N GLN A 97 -2.07 -10.51 -2.57
CA GLN A 97 -1.44 -11.61 -3.31
C GLN A 97 -0.78 -11.12 -4.59
N ALA A 98 -1.48 -10.27 -5.34
CA ALA A 98 -0.98 -9.71 -6.59
C ALA A 98 0.22 -8.77 -6.34
N GLU A 99 0.15 -7.93 -5.30
CA GLU A 99 1.21 -7.02 -4.91
C GLU A 99 2.47 -7.79 -4.46
N LEU A 100 2.32 -8.72 -3.51
CA LEU A 100 3.46 -9.50 -2.99
C LEU A 100 4.13 -10.31 -4.10
N LEU A 101 3.34 -10.92 -4.99
CA LEU A 101 3.88 -11.65 -6.13
C LEU A 101 4.60 -10.74 -7.12
N GLN A 102 4.13 -9.52 -7.34
CA GLN A 102 4.79 -8.50 -8.16
C GLN A 102 6.12 -8.07 -7.53
N ASN A 103 6.14 -7.83 -6.22
CA ASN A 103 7.35 -7.47 -5.47
C ASN A 103 8.40 -8.58 -5.54
N ILE A 104 7.99 -9.83 -5.37
CA ILE A 104 8.86 -11.00 -5.57
C ILE A 104 9.37 -11.06 -7.03
N GLY A 105 8.52 -10.78 -8.01
CA GLY A 105 8.88 -10.76 -9.43
C GLY A 105 9.92 -9.70 -9.79
N ASN A 106 9.90 -8.55 -9.12
CA ASN A 106 10.90 -7.51 -9.27
C ASN A 106 12.29 -7.94 -8.75
N ILE A 107 12.32 -8.86 -7.78
CA ILE A 107 13.54 -9.42 -7.20
C ILE A 107 14.01 -10.63 -8.01
N ASP A 108 13.13 -11.62 -8.23
CA ASP A 108 13.41 -12.89 -8.92
C ASP A 108 12.18 -13.37 -9.71
N GLU A 109 12.16 -13.07 -11.03
CA GLU A 109 11.07 -13.43 -11.94
C GLU A 109 10.84 -14.94 -12.01
N ASP A 110 11.92 -15.74 -12.00
CA ASP A 110 11.82 -17.21 -12.09
C ASP A 110 11.15 -17.81 -10.83
N LYS A 111 11.43 -17.24 -9.66
CA LYS A 111 10.79 -17.66 -8.40
C LYS A 111 9.34 -17.21 -8.32
N ALA A 112 9.03 -15.99 -8.72
CA ALA A 112 7.64 -15.50 -8.77
C ALA A 112 6.79 -16.38 -9.69
N GLU A 113 7.32 -16.79 -10.86
CA GLU A 113 6.63 -17.71 -11.77
C GLU A 113 6.40 -19.09 -11.12
N GLN A 114 7.37 -19.62 -10.37
CA GLN A 114 7.20 -20.89 -9.65
C GLN A 114 6.13 -20.79 -8.56
N ILE A 115 6.15 -19.71 -7.77
CA ILE A 115 5.17 -19.45 -6.72
C ILE A 115 3.78 -19.32 -7.33
N PHE A 116 3.61 -18.52 -8.37
CA PHE A 116 2.35 -18.38 -9.09
C PHE A 116 1.76 -19.71 -9.54
N TYR A 117 2.57 -20.61 -10.09
CA TYR A 117 2.10 -21.94 -10.46
C TYR A 117 1.85 -22.88 -9.28
N GLY A 118 2.35 -22.54 -8.10
CA GLY A 118 2.08 -23.25 -6.84
C GLY A 118 0.72 -22.95 -6.25
N LEU A 119 0.21 -21.71 -6.45
CA LEU A 119 -1.10 -21.26 -5.97
C LEU A 119 -2.24 -22.07 -6.57
N ASP A 120 -3.39 -22.04 -5.95
CA ASP A 120 -4.57 -22.71 -6.46
C ASP A 120 -5.15 -22.05 -7.74
N GLU A 121 -6.21 -22.57 -8.33
CA GLU A 121 -6.76 -22.09 -9.61
C GLU A 121 -7.51 -20.77 -9.43
N GLU A 122 -8.12 -20.52 -8.27
CA GLU A 122 -8.91 -19.33 -7.93
C GLU A 122 -7.97 -18.15 -7.75
N ASP A 123 -6.97 -18.27 -6.89
CA ASP A 123 -5.96 -17.22 -6.64
C ASP A 123 -5.21 -16.83 -7.91
N ARG A 124 -4.77 -17.81 -8.70
CA ARG A 124 -4.14 -17.51 -10.00
C ARG A 124 -5.04 -16.72 -10.94
N HIS A 125 -6.35 -17.01 -10.92
CA HIS A 125 -7.31 -16.31 -11.77
C HIS A 125 -7.45 -14.86 -11.30
N ASP A 126 -7.50 -14.63 -10.01
CA ASP A 126 -7.69 -13.32 -9.41
C ASP A 126 -6.45 -12.45 -9.57
N ILE A 127 -5.27 -12.99 -9.31
CA ILE A 127 -3.99 -12.32 -9.60
C ILE A 127 -3.90 -11.91 -11.08
N LEU A 128 -4.23 -12.79 -12.02
CA LEU A 128 -4.25 -12.47 -13.46
C LEU A 128 -5.32 -11.43 -13.80
N THR A 129 -6.39 -11.35 -13.04
CA THR A 129 -7.45 -10.37 -13.25
C THR A 129 -7.01 -9.00 -12.80
N ILE A 130 -6.32 -8.90 -11.68
CA ILE A 130 -5.79 -7.66 -11.12
C ILE A 130 -4.57 -7.17 -11.93
N SER A 131 -3.61 -8.04 -12.19
CA SER A 131 -2.35 -7.70 -12.88
C SER A 131 -2.51 -7.18 -14.33
N LYS A 132 -3.70 -7.26 -14.92
CA LYS A 132 -3.95 -6.68 -16.26
C LYS A 132 -4.14 -5.18 -16.25
N TYR A 133 -4.47 -4.59 -15.09
CA TYR A 133 -4.66 -3.16 -14.93
C TYR A 133 -3.33 -2.45 -14.71
N LYS A 134 -3.31 -1.14 -14.96
CA LYS A 134 -2.14 -0.31 -14.70
C LYS A 134 -2.16 0.18 -13.25
N GLU A 135 -1.00 0.52 -12.74
CA GLU A 135 -0.81 1.08 -11.40
C GLU A 135 -1.59 2.37 -11.10
N ASP A 136 -2.10 3.08 -12.14
CA ASP A 136 -2.94 4.26 -11.98
C ASP A 136 -4.44 3.97 -12.10
N GLU A 137 -4.84 2.70 -12.33
CA GLU A 137 -6.22 2.26 -12.53
C GLU A 137 -6.79 1.58 -11.27
N ALA A 138 -8.06 1.85 -10.94
CA ALA A 138 -8.74 1.29 -9.76
C ALA A 138 -8.73 -0.25 -9.72
N GLY A 139 -8.77 -0.90 -10.88
CA GLY A 139 -8.73 -2.35 -10.97
C GLY A 139 -7.44 -3.00 -10.48
N ALA A 140 -6.33 -2.23 -10.34
CA ALA A 140 -5.07 -2.74 -9.82
C ALA A 140 -5.06 -2.87 -8.28
N TYR A 141 -5.99 -2.22 -7.60
CA TYR A 141 -6.10 -2.14 -6.14
C TYR A 141 -7.38 -2.75 -5.62
N MET A 142 -8.08 -3.54 -6.43
CA MET A 142 -9.35 -4.14 -6.03
C MET A 142 -9.15 -5.54 -5.49
N GLN A 143 -9.84 -5.82 -4.41
CA GLN A 143 -10.08 -7.17 -3.89
C GLN A 143 -11.21 -7.82 -4.68
N THR A 144 -11.07 -9.09 -5.05
CA THR A 144 -12.12 -9.84 -5.76
C THR A 144 -13.13 -10.46 -4.81
N GLU A 145 -12.79 -10.56 -3.52
CA GLU A 145 -13.63 -11.08 -2.43
C GLU A 145 -14.74 -10.09 -2.09
N VAL A 146 -15.93 -10.33 -2.60
CA VAL A 146 -17.06 -9.43 -2.42
C VAL A 146 -18.27 -10.11 -1.77
N PHE A 147 -18.79 -9.52 -0.70
CA PHE A 147 -20.07 -9.94 -0.13
C PHE A 147 -21.22 -9.38 -0.99
N SER A 148 -21.74 -10.22 -1.87
CA SER A 148 -22.81 -9.85 -2.80
C SER A 148 -23.96 -10.86 -2.82
N ALA A 149 -25.18 -10.40 -3.11
CA ALA A 149 -26.33 -11.27 -3.27
C ALA A 149 -27.28 -10.70 -4.33
N ARG A 150 -28.07 -11.59 -4.96
CA ARG A 150 -29.06 -11.16 -5.96
C ARG A 150 -30.29 -10.57 -5.30
N GLN A 151 -30.88 -9.58 -5.98
CA GLN A 151 -32.08 -8.88 -5.49
C GLN A 151 -33.28 -9.82 -5.18
N ASP A 152 -33.35 -11.00 -5.83
CA ASP A 152 -34.42 -11.99 -5.62
C ASP A 152 -34.17 -12.94 -4.42
N GLN A 153 -32.99 -12.86 -3.78
CA GLN A 153 -32.66 -13.59 -2.56
C GLN A 153 -33.19 -12.85 -1.31
N THR A 154 -33.47 -13.60 -0.26
CA THR A 154 -33.85 -13.01 1.03
C THR A 154 -32.59 -12.58 1.80
N LEU A 155 -32.74 -11.59 2.69
CA LEU A 155 -31.65 -11.19 3.58
C LEU A 155 -31.11 -12.36 4.42
N GLY A 156 -32.00 -13.26 4.86
CA GLY A 156 -31.57 -14.45 5.58
C GLY A 156 -30.67 -15.38 4.77
N GLN A 157 -30.93 -15.49 3.45
CA GLN A 157 -30.04 -16.25 2.56
C GLN A 157 -28.68 -15.57 2.37
N ALA A 158 -28.66 -14.25 2.24
CA ALA A 158 -27.40 -13.50 2.13
C ALA A 158 -26.56 -13.63 3.42
N VAL A 159 -27.19 -13.51 4.59
CA VAL A 159 -26.49 -13.66 5.89
C VAL A 159 -25.95 -15.08 6.07
N GLU A 160 -26.69 -16.11 5.62
CA GLU A 160 -26.20 -17.48 5.69
C GLU A 160 -25.01 -17.71 4.74
N MET A 161 -25.03 -17.09 3.57
CA MET A 161 -23.88 -17.13 2.65
C MET A 161 -22.64 -16.47 3.29
N LEU A 162 -22.80 -15.30 3.94
CA LEU A 162 -21.71 -14.64 4.64
C LEU A 162 -21.12 -15.52 5.75
N ARG A 163 -21.97 -16.27 6.50
CA ARG A 163 -21.45 -17.19 7.51
C ARG A 163 -20.56 -18.27 6.90
N VAL A 164 -20.97 -18.82 5.76
CA VAL A 164 -20.19 -19.84 5.07
C VAL A 164 -18.88 -19.28 4.57
N MET A 165 -18.88 -18.07 3.99
CA MET A 165 -17.65 -17.40 3.55
C MET A 165 -16.69 -17.17 4.72
N ARG A 166 -17.21 -16.72 5.87
CA ARG A 166 -16.39 -16.53 7.09
C ARG A 166 -15.91 -17.84 7.73
N GLU A 167 -16.68 -18.91 7.65
CA GLU A 167 -16.26 -20.24 8.15
C GLU A 167 -15.14 -20.86 7.29
N LYS A 168 -14.93 -20.36 6.09
CA LYS A 168 -13.91 -20.80 5.15
C LYS A 168 -12.76 -19.80 4.98
N ASP A 169 -12.80 -18.73 5.72
CA ASP A 169 -11.87 -17.60 5.64
C ASP A 169 -11.78 -16.96 4.23
N GLU A 170 -12.89 -17.08 3.42
CA GLU A 170 -12.98 -16.49 2.06
C GLU A 170 -13.16 -14.96 2.07
N ILE A 171 -13.42 -14.32 3.20
CA ILE A 171 -13.60 -12.87 3.31
C ILE A 171 -13.40 -12.40 4.75
N GLU A 172 -12.63 -11.39 4.94
CA GLU A 172 -12.37 -10.84 6.27
C GLU A 172 -13.28 -9.65 6.59
N ASN A 173 -13.00 -8.47 6.10
CA ASN A 173 -13.67 -7.24 6.45
C ASN A 173 -14.92 -7.00 5.60
N VAL A 174 -16.12 -7.11 6.19
CA VAL A 174 -17.39 -6.96 5.48
C VAL A 174 -18.12 -5.70 5.92
N PHE A 175 -17.97 -4.64 5.15
CA PHE A 175 -18.60 -3.34 5.41
C PHE A 175 -19.99 -3.23 4.77
N GLN A 176 -20.20 -3.83 3.61
CA GLN A 176 -21.44 -3.71 2.83
C GLN A 176 -21.82 -5.03 2.17
N LEU A 177 -23.13 -5.22 2.00
CA LEU A 177 -23.73 -6.21 1.10
C LEU A 177 -24.05 -5.53 -0.23
N PHE A 178 -23.45 -5.98 -1.32
CA PHE A 178 -23.74 -5.52 -2.66
C PHE A 178 -24.92 -6.29 -3.27
N VAL A 179 -25.92 -5.57 -3.78
CA VAL A 179 -27.11 -6.17 -4.38
C VAL A 179 -27.01 -6.16 -5.88
N LEU A 180 -27.14 -7.32 -6.49
CA LEU A 180 -26.97 -7.54 -7.90
C LEU A 180 -28.28 -7.90 -8.61
N ASP A 181 -28.36 -7.58 -9.90
CA ASP A 181 -29.37 -8.15 -10.78
C ASP A 181 -29.04 -9.62 -11.17
N LYS A 182 -29.89 -10.23 -12.00
CA LYS A 182 -29.67 -11.61 -12.48
C LYS A 182 -28.47 -11.76 -13.42
N LYS A 183 -27.89 -10.67 -13.88
CA LYS A 183 -26.74 -10.66 -14.79
C LYS A 183 -25.45 -10.23 -14.09
N GLY A 184 -25.50 -9.91 -12.80
CA GLY A 184 -24.35 -9.45 -12.02
C GLY A 184 -24.16 -7.94 -12.01
N HIS A 185 -25.09 -7.15 -12.59
CA HIS A 185 -24.96 -5.68 -12.51
C HIS A 185 -25.24 -5.21 -11.09
N LEU A 186 -24.43 -4.28 -10.62
CA LEU A 186 -24.58 -3.64 -9.32
C LEU A 186 -25.82 -2.73 -9.32
N LEU A 187 -26.75 -2.98 -8.37
CA LEU A 187 -27.99 -2.21 -8.24
C LEU A 187 -27.97 -1.24 -7.07
N THR A 188 -27.53 -1.70 -5.91
CA THR A 188 -27.45 -0.94 -4.66
C THR A 188 -26.55 -1.67 -3.67
N SER A 189 -26.28 -1.04 -2.52
CA SER A 189 -25.59 -1.68 -1.40
C SER A 189 -26.29 -1.36 -0.08
N PHE A 190 -26.07 -2.19 0.93
CA PHE A 190 -26.52 -1.98 2.30
C PHE A 190 -25.34 -2.10 3.24
N SER A 191 -25.19 -1.17 4.17
CA SER A 191 -24.24 -1.31 5.27
C SER A 191 -24.54 -2.58 6.07
N THR A 192 -23.51 -3.34 6.40
CA THR A 192 -23.65 -4.55 7.22
C THR A 192 -24.31 -4.23 8.56
N SER A 193 -24.04 -3.06 9.14
CA SER A 193 -24.68 -2.60 10.37
C SER A 193 -26.19 -2.39 10.25
N ASP A 194 -26.68 -2.02 9.05
CA ASP A 194 -28.09 -1.78 8.82
C ASP A 194 -28.87 -3.07 8.55
N LEU A 195 -28.19 -4.15 8.12
CA LEU A 195 -28.85 -5.44 7.83
C LEU A 195 -29.56 -6.02 9.04
N ILE A 196 -29.06 -5.76 10.26
CA ILE A 196 -29.69 -6.21 11.51
C ILE A 196 -31.05 -5.54 11.80
N LEU A 197 -31.35 -4.42 11.14
CA LEU A 197 -32.58 -3.65 11.31
C LEU A 197 -33.73 -4.17 10.45
N TYR A 198 -33.43 -5.01 9.46
CA TYR A 198 -34.40 -5.51 8.50
C TYR A 198 -34.90 -6.91 8.86
N ASP A 199 -36.10 -7.23 8.36
CA ASP A 199 -36.65 -8.59 8.50
C ASP A 199 -35.94 -9.54 7.53
N PHE A 200 -35.34 -10.59 8.05
CA PHE A 200 -34.58 -11.58 7.28
C PHE A 200 -35.41 -12.39 6.29
N SER A 201 -36.73 -12.33 6.40
CA SER A 201 -37.65 -12.99 5.46
C SER A 201 -37.92 -12.18 4.19
N LEU A 202 -37.58 -10.87 4.19
CA LEU A 202 -37.75 -10.00 3.03
C LEU A 202 -36.66 -10.27 1.98
N THR A 203 -37.05 -10.11 0.71
CA THR A 203 -36.07 -10.09 -0.39
C THR A 203 -35.29 -8.78 -0.40
N LEU A 204 -34.08 -8.81 -0.94
CA LEU A 204 -33.26 -7.60 -1.08
C LEU A 204 -33.94 -6.56 -1.99
N GLU A 205 -34.76 -7.00 -2.95
CA GLU A 205 -35.60 -6.10 -3.76
C GLU A 205 -36.66 -5.38 -2.91
N GLU A 206 -37.35 -6.09 -2.02
CA GLU A 206 -38.36 -5.50 -1.11
C GLU A 206 -37.71 -4.52 -0.12
N ILE A 207 -36.50 -4.85 0.38
CA ILE A 207 -35.74 -3.97 1.25
C ILE A 207 -35.32 -2.71 0.47
N SER A 208 -34.80 -2.86 -0.74
CA SER A 208 -34.40 -1.74 -1.60
C SER A 208 -35.57 -0.80 -1.90
N GLN A 209 -36.74 -1.33 -2.21
CA GLN A 209 -37.94 -0.53 -2.47
C GLN A 209 -38.43 0.22 -1.23
N LYS A 210 -38.28 -0.38 -0.04
CA LYS A 210 -38.80 0.17 1.21
C LYS A 210 -37.84 1.18 1.87
N PHE A 211 -36.54 0.96 1.74
CA PHE A 211 -35.50 1.70 2.48
C PHE A 211 -34.41 2.31 1.58
N GLY A 212 -34.34 1.92 0.30
CA GLY A 212 -33.21 2.21 -0.58
C GLY A 212 -33.38 3.38 -1.55
N ALA A 213 -34.51 4.10 -1.53
CA ALA A 213 -34.81 5.11 -2.54
C ALA A 213 -33.89 6.37 -2.51
N GLU A 214 -33.06 6.54 -1.49
CA GLU A 214 -32.17 7.70 -1.31
C GLU A 214 -30.68 7.36 -1.43
N ASN A 215 -30.27 6.10 -1.40
CA ASN A 215 -28.85 5.73 -1.44
C ASN A 215 -28.33 5.73 -2.89
N LYS A 216 -27.71 6.82 -3.28
CA LYS A 216 -26.79 6.79 -4.42
C LYS A 216 -25.60 5.93 -4.02
N ILE A 217 -25.40 4.83 -4.72
CA ILE A 217 -24.21 4.02 -4.54
C ILE A 217 -23.03 4.74 -5.22
N HIS A 218 -21.95 4.92 -4.47
CA HIS A 218 -20.68 5.30 -5.03
C HIS A 218 -19.98 4.03 -5.49
N PHE A 219 -19.49 4.03 -6.72
CA PHE A 219 -18.77 2.91 -7.32
C PHE A 219 -17.65 3.46 -8.20
N ALA A 220 -16.59 2.69 -8.36
CA ALA A 220 -15.54 2.95 -9.33
C ALA A 220 -15.70 2.01 -10.53
N THR A 221 -15.29 2.45 -11.72
CA THR A 221 -15.04 1.53 -12.83
C THR A 221 -13.60 1.03 -12.76
N ASP A 222 -13.35 -0.17 -13.26
CA ASP A 222 -12.04 -0.82 -13.25
C ASP A 222 -10.90 0.03 -13.85
N THR A 223 -11.24 0.92 -14.77
CA THR A 223 -10.30 1.82 -15.47
C THR A 223 -10.32 3.26 -14.97
N ASP A 224 -11.07 3.56 -13.90
CA ASP A 224 -11.02 4.88 -13.26
C ASP A 224 -9.65 5.08 -12.63
N LYS A 225 -9.22 6.33 -12.55
CA LYS A 225 -7.94 6.64 -11.90
C LYS A 225 -8.05 6.46 -10.40
N ILE A 226 -7.10 5.77 -9.82
CA ILE A 226 -7.06 5.57 -8.37
C ILE A 226 -7.05 6.90 -7.59
N ASP A 227 -6.45 7.96 -8.13
CA ASP A 227 -6.49 9.31 -7.53
C ASP A 227 -7.90 9.88 -7.41
N ASP A 228 -8.80 9.53 -8.32
CA ASP A 228 -10.18 9.99 -8.26
C ASP A 228 -10.99 9.13 -7.26
N VAL A 229 -10.66 7.84 -7.15
CA VAL A 229 -11.23 6.94 -6.13
C VAL A 229 -10.81 7.37 -4.72
N ILE A 230 -9.54 7.72 -4.51
CA ILE A 230 -9.04 8.26 -3.22
C ILE A 230 -9.84 9.50 -2.82
N LYS A 231 -10.10 10.42 -3.76
CA LYS A 231 -10.92 11.62 -3.47
C LYS A 231 -12.36 11.28 -3.08
N ASP A 232 -12.95 10.27 -3.74
CA ASP A 232 -14.29 9.82 -3.40
C ASP A 232 -14.34 9.25 -1.97
N PHE A 233 -13.33 8.48 -1.56
CA PHE A 233 -13.20 8.02 -0.17
C PHE A 233 -13.14 9.17 0.82
N GLU A 234 -12.32 10.21 0.54
CA GLU A 234 -12.17 11.38 1.42
C GLU A 234 -13.43 12.28 1.42
N GLU A 235 -14.10 12.47 0.25
CA GLU A 235 -15.25 13.36 0.14
C GLU A 235 -16.52 12.78 0.76
N PHE A 236 -16.68 11.46 0.69
CA PHE A 236 -17.90 10.77 1.12
C PHE A 236 -17.72 9.90 2.38
N ASP A 237 -16.56 9.94 3.03
CA ASP A 237 -16.23 9.14 4.21
C ASP A 237 -16.54 7.65 4.01
N LEU A 238 -16.08 7.07 2.89
CA LEU A 238 -16.37 5.69 2.53
C LEU A 238 -15.47 4.72 3.30
N ASN A 239 -16.00 3.53 3.62
CA ASN A 239 -15.22 2.41 4.16
C ASN A 239 -14.89 1.38 3.06
N VAL A 240 -15.70 1.35 2.00
CA VAL A 240 -15.52 0.47 0.85
C VAL A 240 -16.21 1.06 -0.36
N ILE A 241 -15.63 0.87 -1.54
CA ILE A 241 -16.21 1.21 -2.83
C ILE A 241 -16.26 -0.03 -3.73
N PRO A 242 -17.41 -0.41 -4.31
CA PRO A 242 -17.47 -1.50 -5.28
C PRO A 242 -16.84 -1.07 -6.61
N VAL A 243 -16.13 -1.99 -7.23
CA VAL A 243 -15.53 -1.83 -8.56
C VAL A 243 -16.37 -2.60 -9.57
N VAL A 244 -16.73 -1.94 -10.66
CA VAL A 244 -17.50 -2.55 -11.74
C VAL A 244 -16.75 -2.49 -13.07
N ASP A 245 -17.04 -3.45 -13.95
CA ASP A 245 -16.52 -3.43 -15.32
C ASP A 245 -17.27 -2.40 -16.19
N ALA A 246 -16.83 -2.22 -17.44
CA ALA A 246 -17.43 -1.32 -18.41
C ALA A 246 -18.94 -1.59 -18.70
N ASN A 247 -19.46 -2.77 -18.32
CA ASN A 247 -20.86 -3.14 -18.46
C ASN A 247 -21.67 -2.89 -17.18
N GLY A 248 -21.02 -2.50 -16.07
CA GLY A 248 -21.64 -2.32 -14.76
C GLY A 248 -21.77 -3.62 -13.96
N ILE A 249 -21.03 -4.66 -14.31
CA ILE A 249 -20.96 -5.91 -13.57
C ILE A 249 -19.97 -5.72 -12.40
N LEU A 250 -20.36 -6.12 -11.21
CA LEU A 250 -19.49 -6.08 -10.03
C LEU A 250 -18.34 -7.08 -10.21
N ILE A 251 -17.11 -6.61 -10.07
CA ILE A 251 -15.90 -7.41 -10.26
C ILE A 251 -14.95 -7.38 -9.05
N GLY A 252 -15.14 -6.45 -8.12
CA GLY A 252 -14.32 -6.31 -6.93
C GLY A 252 -14.78 -5.20 -6.02
N ARG A 253 -13.97 -4.92 -5.03
CA ARG A 253 -14.14 -3.80 -4.07
C ARG A 253 -12.76 -3.21 -3.77
N ILE A 254 -12.73 -1.95 -3.33
CA ILE A 254 -11.55 -1.33 -2.73
C ILE A 254 -11.94 -0.92 -1.32
N THR A 255 -11.12 -1.17 -0.33
CA THR A 255 -11.40 -0.88 1.07
C THR A 255 -10.66 0.37 1.55
N ALA A 256 -10.99 0.87 2.75
CA ALA A 256 -10.44 2.12 3.23
C ALA A 256 -9.01 1.97 3.78
N ASP A 257 -8.64 0.79 4.23
CA ASP A 257 -7.30 0.41 4.65
C ASP A 257 -6.32 0.55 3.47
N ASP A 258 -6.57 -0.10 2.33
CA ASP A 258 -5.74 0.01 1.11
C ASP A 258 -5.60 1.48 0.65
N ILE A 259 -6.71 2.23 0.72
CA ILE A 259 -6.69 3.68 0.39
C ILE A 259 -5.83 4.46 1.38
N HIS A 260 -5.81 4.10 2.67
CA HIS A 260 -4.96 4.77 3.65
C HIS A 260 -3.48 4.54 3.36
N ASP A 261 -3.09 3.34 2.99
CA ASP A 261 -1.72 2.99 2.65
C ASP A 261 -1.26 3.71 1.38
N LEU A 262 -2.10 3.74 0.35
CA LEU A 262 -1.86 4.54 -0.86
C LEU A 262 -1.71 6.05 -0.58
N ILE A 263 -2.50 6.61 0.32
CA ILE A 263 -2.38 8.02 0.72
C ILE A 263 -1.04 8.26 1.42
N GLN A 264 -0.62 7.36 2.29
CA GLN A 264 0.64 7.46 3.04
C GLN A 264 1.85 7.31 2.10
N GLU A 265 1.84 6.32 1.22
CA GLU A 265 2.85 6.11 0.19
C GLU A 265 3.03 7.37 -0.68
N ARG A 266 1.94 7.91 -1.23
CA ARG A 266 1.96 9.13 -2.04
C ARG A 266 2.42 10.36 -1.28
N ALA A 267 2.07 10.48 -0.01
CA ALA A 267 2.54 11.58 0.83
C ALA A 267 4.06 11.50 1.04
N THR A 268 4.59 10.30 1.22
CA THR A 268 6.02 10.01 1.35
C THR A 268 6.74 10.33 0.04
N GLU A 269 6.23 9.82 -1.09
CA GLU A 269 6.76 10.11 -2.43
C GLU A 269 6.82 11.62 -2.71
N GLN A 270 5.77 12.37 -2.37
CA GLN A 270 5.76 13.82 -2.52
C GLN A 270 6.87 14.51 -1.71
N ILE A 271 7.13 14.04 -0.48
CA ILE A 271 8.20 14.58 0.37
C ILE A 271 9.57 14.29 -0.25
N TYR A 272 9.80 13.09 -0.73
CA TYR A 272 11.06 12.70 -1.39
C TYR A 272 11.26 13.47 -2.69
N ASN A 273 10.24 13.59 -3.51
CA ASN A 273 10.27 14.40 -4.75
C ASN A 273 10.59 15.87 -4.47
N LEU A 274 10.07 16.48 -3.40
CA LEU A 274 10.42 17.84 -2.99
C LEU A 274 11.88 17.98 -2.54
N ALA A 275 12.42 16.93 -1.94
CA ALA A 275 13.82 16.87 -1.53
C ALA A 275 14.78 16.50 -2.67
N GLY A 276 14.26 16.05 -3.82
CA GLY A 276 15.04 15.53 -4.94
C GLY A 276 15.72 14.20 -4.60
N VAL A 277 15.05 13.38 -3.81
CA VAL A 277 15.46 12.03 -3.42
C VAL A 277 14.47 11.07 -4.07
N ASP A 278 14.95 9.97 -4.64
CA ASP A 278 14.10 8.88 -5.14
C ASP A 278 13.61 8.01 -3.97
N ASP A 279 12.42 7.41 -4.09
CA ASP A 279 11.82 6.49 -3.10
C ASP A 279 12.72 5.30 -2.77
N GLU A 280 13.49 4.80 -3.73
CA GLU A 280 14.53 3.78 -3.50
C GLU A 280 15.54 4.15 -2.38
N ALA A 281 15.43 5.34 -1.78
CA ALA A 281 16.30 5.77 -0.68
C ALA A 281 15.84 5.31 0.71
N GLU A 282 14.64 4.77 0.82
CA GLU A 282 14.09 4.26 2.08
C GLU A 282 14.70 2.90 2.45
N ASP A 283 15.14 2.17 1.46
CA ASP A 283 15.83 0.90 1.67
C ASP A 283 17.22 1.14 2.29
N ASP A 284 17.30 1.05 3.62
CA ASP A 284 18.51 1.32 4.43
C ASP A 284 19.74 0.50 3.98
N GLU A 285 19.54 -0.55 3.17
CA GLU A 285 20.58 -1.46 2.68
C GLU A 285 20.76 -1.47 1.16
N THR A 286 20.02 -0.64 0.39
CA THR A 286 20.39 -0.45 -1.02
C THR A 286 21.86 -0.08 -1.06
N THR A 287 22.60 -0.79 -1.89
CA THR A 287 24.04 -0.63 -2.03
C THR A 287 24.37 0.86 -2.04
N ILE A 288 25.14 1.35 -1.07
CA ILE A 288 25.62 2.75 -0.93
C ILE A 288 25.99 3.36 -2.29
N PHE A 289 26.38 2.52 -3.24
CA PHE A 289 26.73 2.89 -4.59
C PHE A 289 25.49 3.21 -5.46
N LYS A 290 24.36 2.50 -5.33
CA LYS A 290 23.11 2.74 -6.09
C LYS A 290 22.46 4.05 -5.62
N ALA A 291 22.28 4.21 -4.32
CA ALA A 291 21.79 5.44 -3.70
C ALA A 291 22.73 6.63 -3.96
N GLY A 292 24.05 6.42 -3.90
CA GLY A 292 25.05 7.44 -4.22
C GLY A 292 25.00 7.90 -5.68
N ARG A 293 24.70 7.00 -6.62
CA ARG A 293 24.58 7.33 -8.06
C ARG A 293 23.34 8.17 -8.35
N ALA A 294 22.18 7.84 -7.79
CA ALA A 294 20.94 8.60 -7.96
C ALA A 294 21.12 10.02 -7.41
N ARG A 295 21.63 10.15 -6.18
CA ARG A 295 21.95 11.44 -5.56
C ARG A 295 23.03 12.22 -6.33
N ALA A 296 24.03 11.55 -6.92
CA ALA A 296 25.08 12.19 -7.70
C ALA A 296 24.54 12.86 -8.98
N LEU A 297 23.55 12.27 -9.64
CA LEU A 297 22.91 12.86 -10.82
C LEU A 297 22.22 14.17 -10.47
N TRP A 298 21.41 14.18 -9.39
CA TRP A 298 20.74 15.39 -8.90
C TRP A 298 21.74 16.49 -8.48
N LEU A 299 22.78 16.10 -7.75
CA LEU A 299 23.87 17.02 -7.36
C LEU A 299 24.61 17.58 -8.58
N ALA A 300 24.79 16.77 -9.63
CA ALA A 300 25.42 17.25 -10.89
C ALA A 300 24.54 18.30 -11.60
N VAL A 301 23.21 18.13 -11.62
CA VAL A 301 22.29 19.14 -12.16
C VAL A 301 22.38 20.44 -11.35
N ASN A 302 22.36 20.33 -10.00
CA ASN A 302 22.55 21.50 -9.13
C ASN A 302 23.91 22.18 -9.33
N LEU A 303 24.96 21.40 -9.51
CA LEU A 303 26.29 21.94 -9.82
C LEU A 303 26.32 22.69 -11.14
N CYS A 304 25.68 22.15 -12.20
CA CYS A 304 25.55 22.84 -13.49
C CYS A 304 24.84 24.19 -13.34
N THR A 305 23.76 24.23 -12.57
CA THR A 305 23.00 25.47 -12.31
C THR A 305 23.83 26.47 -11.53
N ALA A 306 24.61 26.02 -10.56
CA ALA A 306 25.55 26.87 -9.81
C ALA A 306 26.67 27.44 -10.71
N ILE A 307 27.20 26.63 -11.63
CA ILE A 307 28.22 27.08 -12.61
C ILE A 307 27.65 28.16 -13.54
N VAL A 308 26.43 27.96 -14.06
CA VAL A 308 25.73 28.95 -14.87
C VAL A 308 25.56 30.26 -14.10
N SER A 309 25.08 30.19 -12.87
CA SER A 309 24.92 31.35 -11.99
C SER A 309 26.25 32.06 -11.72
N SER A 310 27.31 31.30 -11.43
CA SER A 310 28.67 31.84 -11.24
C SER A 310 29.21 32.53 -12.49
N THR A 311 28.96 31.95 -13.66
CA THR A 311 29.37 32.54 -14.94
C THR A 311 28.68 33.89 -15.19
N ILE A 312 27.37 33.97 -14.91
CA ILE A 312 26.61 35.23 -15.02
C ILE A 312 27.15 36.27 -14.04
N ILE A 313 27.44 35.90 -12.80
CA ILE A 313 28.05 36.80 -11.80
C ILE A 313 29.41 37.33 -12.33
N GLY A 314 30.23 36.44 -12.91
CA GLY A 314 31.52 36.82 -13.50
C GLY A 314 31.45 37.88 -14.61
N LEU A 315 30.35 37.95 -15.37
CA LEU A 315 30.12 39.00 -16.38
C LEU A 315 29.99 40.40 -15.76
N PHE A 316 29.67 40.50 -14.48
CA PHE A 316 29.49 41.74 -13.73
C PHE A 316 30.67 42.06 -12.80
N ASP A 317 31.78 41.34 -12.90
CA ASP A 317 32.95 41.44 -12.03
C ASP A 317 33.43 42.89 -11.87
N ALA A 318 33.61 43.63 -12.97
CA ALA A 318 34.04 45.03 -12.98
C ALA A 318 33.03 45.98 -12.25
N THR A 319 31.76 45.60 -12.14
CA THR A 319 30.76 46.36 -11.43
C THR A 319 30.79 46.05 -9.94
N ILE A 320 30.98 44.78 -9.61
CA ILE A 320 31.09 44.28 -8.24
C ILE A 320 32.33 44.85 -7.56
N GLU A 321 33.45 44.92 -8.29
CA GLU A 321 34.73 45.48 -7.83
C GLU A 321 34.56 46.98 -7.44
N LYS A 322 33.74 47.72 -8.19
CA LYS A 322 33.43 49.14 -7.88
C LYS A 322 32.44 49.31 -6.73
N LEU A 323 31.58 48.36 -6.48
CA LEU A 323 30.52 48.40 -5.50
C LEU A 323 30.58 47.18 -4.58
N VAL A 324 31.56 47.16 -3.68
CA VAL A 324 31.80 46.05 -2.72
C VAL A 324 30.54 45.67 -1.91
N ALA A 325 29.64 46.64 -1.71
CA ALA A 325 28.35 46.37 -1.05
C ALA A 325 27.48 45.28 -1.78
N LEU A 326 27.63 45.15 -3.10
CA LEU A 326 26.93 44.12 -3.87
C LEU A 326 27.42 42.72 -3.50
N ALA A 327 28.73 42.56 -3.30
CA ALA A 327 29.30 41.27 -2.88
C ALA A 327 28.78 40.83 -1.51
N VAL A 328 28.55 41.78 -0.59
CA VAL A 328 27.97 41.48 0.74
C VAL A 328 26.47 41.13 0.67
N LEU A 329 25.74 41.70 -0.28
CA LEU A 329 24.32 41.48 -0.45
C LEU A 329 23.99 40.18 -1.22
N MET A 330 24.90 39.70 -2.10
CA MET A 330 24.66 38.50 -2.92
C MET A 330 24.21 37.26 -2.11
N PRO A 331 24.89 36.87 -1.03
CA PRO A 331 24.45 35.70 -0.24
C PRO A 331 23.06 35.91 0.39
N ILE A 332 22.73 37.14 0.81
CA ILE A 332 21.44 37.47 1.41
C ILE A 332 20.31 37.30 0.40
N VAL A 333 20.49 37.88 -0.80
CA VAL A 333 19.51 37.81 -1.89
C VAL A 333 19.33 36.35 -2.37
N ALA A 334 20.43 35.62 -2.53
CA ALA A 334 20.40 34.21 -2.95
C ALA A 334 19.66 33.34 -1.92
N SER A 335 19.95 33.50 -0.62
CA SER A 335 19.28 32.76 0.45
C SER A 335 17.79 33.10 0.54
N MET A 336 17.44 34.39 0.47
CA MET A 336 16.02 34.81 0.48
C MET A 336 15.27 34.32 -0.76
N GLY A 337 15.90 34.37 -1.93
CA GLY A 337 15.33 33.87 -3.18
C GLY A 337 15.08 32.34 -3.13
N GLY A 338 16.05 31.60 -2.61
CA GLY A 338 15.93 30.15 -2.39
C GLY A 338 14.78 29.81 -1.43
N ASN A 339 14.76 30.45 -0.25
CA ASN A 339 13.70 30.22 0.73
C ASN A 339 12.31 30.55 0.18
N THR A 340 12.19 31.69 -0.53
CA THR A 340 10.91 32.09 -1.13
C THR A 340 10.47 31.08 -2.22
N GLY A 341 11.41 30.62 -3.02
CA GLY A 341 11.17 29.60 -4.06
C GLY A 341 10.68 28.28 -3.44
N THR A 342 11.36 27.78 -2.43
CA THR A 342 10.97 26.54 -1.71
C THR A 342 9.60 26.70 -1.07
N GLN A 343 9.33 27.81 -0.36
CA GLN A 343 8.01 28.05 0.25
C GLN A 343 6.88 28.10 -0.78
N ALA A 344 7.12 28.77 -1.92
CA ALA A 344 6.13 28.84 -3.00
C ALA A 344 5.89 27.45 -3.63
N LEU A 345 6.95 26.68 -3.84
CA LEU A 345 6.87 25.31 -4.36
C LEU A 345 6.06 24.41 -3.41
N THR A 346 6.40 24.39 -2.11
CA THR A 346 5.70 23.58 -1.12
C THR A 346 4.19 23.89 -1.08
N VAL A 347 3.82 25.17 -1.07
CA VAL A 347 2.39 25.56 -1.09
C VAL A 347 1.71 25.16 -2.41
N THR A 348 2.43 25.22 -3.51
CA THR A 348 1.88 24.87 -4.84
C THR A 348 1.66 23.36 -4.95
N VAL A 349 2.64 22.57 -4.56
CA VAL A 349 2.52 21.09 -4.54
C VAL A 349 1.35 20.67 -3.66
N ARG A 350 1.25 21.21 -2.42
CA ARG A 350 0.12 20.90 -1.51
C ARG A 350 -1.26 21.26 -2.07
N ARG A 351 -1.34 22.22 -3.00
CA ARG A 351 -2.62 22.62 -3.64
C ARG A 351 -2.97 21.80 -4.88
N LEU A 352 -1.99 21.11 -5.45
CA LEU A 352 -2.17 20.27 -6.63
C LEU A 352 -2.38 18.80 -6.26
N ALA A 353 -1.87 18.41 -5.09
CA ALA A 353 -2.22 17.17 -4.41
C ALA A 353 -3.54 17.35 -3.66
#